data_1c3ba24c67683ec59d35524a955daa77
#
_entry.id   1c3ba24c67683ec59d35524a955daa77
#
_cell.length_a   1.000
_cell.length_b   1.000
_cell.length_c   1.000
_cell.angle_alpha   90.00
_cell.angle_beta   90.00
_cell.angle_gamma   90.00
#
_symmetry.space_group_name_H-M   'P 1'
#
loop_
_entity.id
_entity.type
_entity.pdbx_description
1 polymer ?
#
loop_
_entity_poly.entity_id
_entity_poly.type
_entity_poly.pdbx_seq_one_letter_code
_entity_poly.pdbx_strand_id
1 'polypeptide(L)'
;MMIAALLAVSLALPLASRAATSPSQPNFGPNVYIFNPSMPQSQIQAAVDAVATQQVSNQFGTQRYALLFEPGTYGTSTTPLTFPVGYYTSVAGLGQSPGDVVINGSIDVYNQCLGSGCVESNNFCFNTTPPGTPQVNCNASDNFWRSLSNLTINEVNNSALGCEGAAEFWAVSQASPIRRVLVNGLVTLFDFCSGPAFASGGFIADSQFAGSTVINGSQQQWITRNSQLDGWTNGVWNQVFSGVVGAPAQCFPGSLPACGNNPYTTLATSPVTREAPYLYLDSNGNYNVFVPAVQHNSVGTTWAAGPTPGSSIPIQRFFIAKPTDPAWLINAALLFGFDLILTPGVYNLDQSLVALYPDTVVLGLGFPTLIPQNGNPSMIVASDKGVLLSGIIFDAGPKNSPVLLQVGLCGICHNSHSASDPSGIYDVFFRIGGAEPGKATNSLVVNSDNVILDDIWAWRADHGNGVGWTDNTANTGLIVNGTNVTGYGLFVEHYQQYEVIWNGNGGTDIFFQNEMPYDPPSQAAWMEAPGIDGWAAFKVANNVTSFKGYGIGSYSFFDQGVNIFAANAFEVPNALPPESLNDLLTIFLSTSGSGGILNVVNGIGGSSTIANPDTPVTVVSYP
;
A
#
# COMPACT_ATOMS: atom_id res chain seq x y z
N MET A 1 -10.46 -11.55 37.28
CA MET A 1 -11.57 -12.37 37.75
C MET A 1 -12.74 -11.46 38.08
N MET A 2 -13.57 -11.19 37.07
CA MET A 2 -14.92 -10.65 37.24
C MET A 2 -15.68 -10.93 35.95
N ILE A 3 -16.32 -12.10 35.89
CA ILE A 3 -17.31 -12.45 34.87
C ILE A 3 -18.65 -12.06 35.48
N ALA A 4 -19.30 -11.07 34.93
CA ALA A 4 -20.64 -10.68 35.31
C ALA A 4 -21.63 -11.07 34.20
N ALA A 5 -22.67 -11.74 34.63
CA ALA A 5 -23.71 -12.39 33.86
C ALA A 5 -24.45 -11.47 32.87
N LEU A 6 -24.64 -11.92 31.63
CA LEU A 6 -25.59 -11.37 30.69
C LEU A 6 -26.92 -12.13 30.80
N LEU A 7 -27.98 -11.41 31.15
CA LEU A 7 -29.37 -11.88 31.04
C LEU A 7 -29.75 -12.00 29.55
N ALA A 8 -30.20 -13.19 29.18
CA ALA A 8 -30.86 -13.43 27.91
C ALA A 8 -32.30 -12.89 27.93
N VAL A 9 -32.55 -11.86 27.09
CA VAL A 9 -33.90 -11.46 26.75
C VAL A 9 -34.21 -11.97 25.35
N SER A 10 -34.97 -13.04 25.26
CA SER A 10 -35.52 -13.56 24.00
C SER A 10 -36.73 -12.71 23.56
N LEU A 11 -36.53 -11.80 22.60
CA LEU A 11 -37.62 -11.14 21.86
C LEU A 11 -37.93 -11.96 20.60
N ALA A 12 -39.04 -12.69 20.63
CA ALA A 12 -39.62 -13.30 19.45
C ALA A 12 -40.31 -12.19 18.62
N LEU A 13 -39.75 -11.82 17.49
CA LEU A 13 -40.38 -10.98 16.49
C LEU A 13 -41.08 -11.86 15.44
N PRO A 14 -42.33 -11.53 15.01
CA PRO A 14 -43.02 -12.30 14.00
C PRO A 14 -42.37 -12.13 12.63
N LEU A 15 -42.11 -13.24 11.93
CA LEU A 15 -41.73 -13.29 10.53
C LEU A 15 -42.88 -12.79 9.66
N ALA A 16 -42.85 -11.52 9.32
CA ALA A 16 -43.67 -11.00 8.22
C ALA A 16 -42.98 -11.31 6.92
N SER A 17 -43.60 -12.09 6.04
CA SER A 17 -43.16 -12.31 4.66
C SER A 17 -43.17 -10.96 3.93
N ARG A 18 -42.02 -10.38 3.70
CA ARG A 18 -41.86 -9.19 2.86
C ARG A 18 -41.88 -9.62 1.40
N ALA A 19 -42.78 -9.04 0.63
CA ALA A 19 -42.75 -9.05 -0.82
C ALA A 19 -41.37 -8.54 -1.29
N ALA A 20 -40.84 -9.14 -2.36
CA ALA A 20 -39.58 -8.74 -2.97
C ALA A 20 -39.67 -7.26 -3.39
N THR A 21 -39.12 -6.39 -2.58
CA THR A 21 -38.84 -5.01 -2.98
C THR A 21 -37.59 -5.05 -3.87
N SER A 22 -37.57 -4.24 -4.93
CA SER A 22 -36.36 -3.98 -5.71
C SER A 22 -35.15 -3.82 -4.78
N PRO A 23 -33.95 -4.36 -5.14
CA PRO A 23 -32.80 -4.25 -4.25
C PRO A 23 -32.56 -2.77 -3.92
N SER A 24 -32.71 -2.41 -2.66
CA SER A 24 -32.43 -1.04 -2.23
C SER A 24 -30.91 -0.86 -2.27
N GLN A 25 -30.46 0.13 -3.02
CA GLN A 25 -29.07 0.50 -3.06
C GLN A 25 -28.54 0.70 -1.63
N PRO A 26 -27.41 0.06 -1.24
CA PRO A 26 -26.82 0.26 0.06
C PRO A 26 -26.45 1.74 0.27
N ASN A 27 -26.64 2.25 1.47
CA ASN A 27 -26.22 3.60 1.78
C ASN A 27 -24.74 3.60 2.19
N PHE A 28 -23.86 3.93 1.28
CA PHE A 28 -22.41 4.06 1.54
C PHE A 28 -22.01 5.46 2.05
N GLY A 29 -22.96 6.39 2.22
CA GLY A 29 -22.70 7.76 2.66
C GLY A 29 -22.42 8.75 1.52
N PRO A 30 -22.21 10.03 1.85
CA PRO A 30 -22.16 11.11 0.87
C PRO A 30 -20.86 11.16 0.06
N ASN A 31 -19.80 10.53 0.53
CA ASN A 31 -18.48 10.56 -0.10
C ASN A 31 -18.22 9.34 -1.01
N VAL A 32 -19.25 8.53 -1.26
CA VAL A 32 -19.21 7.46 -2.26
C VAL A 32 -20.07 7.89 -3.44
N TYR A 33 -19.41 8.14 -4.57
CA TYR A 33 -20.06 8.44 -5.83
C TYR A 33 -20.23 7.15 -6.62
N ILE A 34 -21.45 6.88 -7.06
CA ILE A 34 -21.77 5.71 -7.90
C ILE A 34 -22.24 6.24 -9.24
N PHE A 35 -21.42 5.96 -10.27
CA PHE A 35 -21.71 6.35 -11.64
C PHE A 35 -22.29 5.17 -12.40
N ASN A 36 -23.35 5.40 -13.17
CA ASN A 36 -23.90 4.40 -14.08
C ASN A 36 -23.84 4.90 -15.54
N PRO A 37 -23.81 4.00 -16.52
CA PRO A 37 -23.58 4.38 -17.93
C PRO A 37 -24.75 5.17 -18.55
N SER A 38 -25.89 5.29 -17.87
CA SER A 38 -27.02 6.12 -18.35
C SER A 38 -26.92 7.59 -17.92
N MET A 39 -26.01 7.93 -17.00
CA MET A 39 -25.77 9.31 -16.58
C MET A 39 -25.13 10.11 -17.73
N PRO A 40 -25.50 11.38 -17.91
CA PRO A 40 -24.80 12.25 -18.85
C PRO A 40 -23.31 12.33 -18.51
N GLN A 41 -22.43 12.11 -19.50
CA GLN A 41 -20.97 12.14 -19.27
C GLN A 41 -20.52 13.47 -18.67
N SER A 42 -21.12 14.60 -19.05
CA SER A 42 -20.78 15.91 -18.48
C SER A 42 -21.07 15.99 -16.97
N GLN A 43 -22.06 15.25 -16.48
CA GLN A 43 -22.35 15.16 -15.04
C GLN A 43 -21.29 14.31 -14.32
N ILE A 44 -20.88 13.20 -14.92
CA ILE A 44 -19.81 12.34 -14.38
C ILE A 44 -18.51 13.16 -14.35
N GLN A 45 -18.12 13.78 -15.47
CA GLN A 45 -16.92 14.60 -15.56
C GLN A 45 -16.91 15.70 -14.49
N ALA A 46 -18.00 16.47 -14.36
CA ALA A 46 -18.07 17.52 -13.35
C ALA A 46 -17.91 16.99 -11.91
N ALA A 47 -18.42 15.80 -11.61
CA ALA A 47 -18.30 15.20 -10.29
C ALA A 47 -16.86 14.73 -9.99
N VAL A 48 -16.22 14.05 -10.94
CA VAL A 48 -14.82 13.59 -10.77
C VAL A 48 -13.84 14.75 -10.72
N ASP A 49 -14.04 15.81 -11.54
CA ASP A 49 -13.23 17.03 -11.53
C ASP A 49 -13.36 17.79 -10.20
N ALA A 50 -14.55 17.85 -9.63
CA ALA A 50 -14.78 18.49 -8.33
C ALA A 50 -14.04 17.76 -7.20
N VAL A 51 -14.07 16.43 -7.20
CA VAL A 51 -13.32 15.62 -6.24
C VAL A 51 -11.82 15.79 -6.46
N ALA A 52 -11.33 15.70 -7.68
CA ALA A 52 -9.92 15.88 -8.02
C ALA A 52 -9.39 17.25 -7.57
N THR A 53 -10.11 18.33 -7.89
CA THR A 53 -9.74 19.70 -7.49
C THR A 53 -9.62 19.85 -5.98
N GLN A 54 -10.50 19.22 -5.22
CA GLN A 54 -10.44 19.26 -3.75
C GLN A 54 -9.28 18.42 -3.22
N GLN A 55 -9.01 17.28 -3.84
CA GLN A 55 -8.10 16.28 -3.29
C GLN A 55 -6.65 16.44 -3.76
N VAL A 56 -6.36 17.23 -4.78
CA VAL A 56 -5.00 17.39 -5.33
C VAL A 56 -3.99 17.90 -4.30
N SER A 57 -4.40 18.79 -3.39
CA SER A 57 -3.55 19.35 -2.32
C SER A 57 -3.91 18.84 -0.92
N ASN A 58 -4.75 17.81 -0.82
CA ASN A 58 -5.33 17.34 0.44
C ASN A 58 -4.46 16.29 1.16
N GLN A 59 -3.13 16.39 1.11
CA GLN A 59 -2.20 15.40 1.66
C GLN A 59 -2.48 15.05 3.12
N PHE A 60 -2.86 16.02 3.95
CA PHE A 60 -3.15 15.83 5.37
C PHE A 60 -4.58 16.20 5.77
N GLY A 61 -5.46 16.40 4.81
CA GLY A 61 -6.86 16.73 5.09
C GLY A 61 -7.70 15.52 5.51
N THR A 62 -8.95 15.82 5.86
CA THR A 62 -9.89 14.81 6.41
C THR A 62 -10.82 14.22 5.35
N GLN A 63 -10.91 14.80 4.16
CA GLN A 63 -11.80 14.35 3.09
C GLN A 63 -11.29 13.03 2.49
N ARG A 64 -12.23 12.14 2.21
CA ARG A 64 -11.99 10.79 1.65
C ARG A 64 -13.10 10.49 0.66
N TYR A 65 -12.79 9.89 -0.49
CA TYR A 65 -13.75 9.61 -1.54
C TYR A 65 -13.58 8.22 -2.16
N ALA A 66 -14.70 7.61 -2.54
CA ALA A 66 -14.73 6.45 -3.42
C ALA A 66 -15.55 6.78 -4.66
N LEU A 67 -14.95 6.61 -5.84
CA LEU A 67 -15.56 6.81 -7.16
C LEU A 67 -15.80 5.41 -7.75
N LEU A 68 -17.06 4.98 -7.76
CA LEU A 68 -17.45 3.63 -8.15
C LEU A 68 -18.22 3.68 -9.47
N PHE A 69 -17.80 2.86 -10.43
CA PHE A 69 -18.42 2.78 -11.75
C PHE A 69 -19.18 1.47 -11.91
N GLU A 70 -20.49 1.54 -12.14
CA GLU A 70 -21.33 0.38 -12.45
C GLU A 70 -20.93 -0.24 -13.80
N PRO A 71 -21.25 -1.53 -14.06
CA PRO A 71 -20.95 -2.16 -15.34
C PRO A 71 -21.48 -1.37 -16.54
N GLY A 72 -20.59 -1.13 -17.52
CA GLY A 72 -20.89 -0.37 -18.72
C GLY A 72 -19.67 0.37 -19.28
N THR A 73 -19.92 1.21 -20.28
CA THR A 73 -18.89 1.97 -20.97
C THR A 73 -19.06 3.47 -20.74
N TYR A 74 -17.99 4.14 -20.39
CA TYR A 74 -17.90 5.57 -20.10
C TYR A 74 -16.90 6.24 -21.02
N GLY A 75 -17.25 7.42 -21.51
CA GLY A 75 -16.44 8.10 -22.51
C GLY A 75 -16.52 7.48 -23.91
N THR A 76 -15.95 8.18 -24.88
CA THR A 76 -15.79 7.74 -26.26
C THR A 76 -14.45 8.20 -26.80
N SER A 77 -14.04 7.69 -27.97
CA SER A 77 -12.80 8.16 -28.63
C SER A 77 -12.83 9.65 -29.04
N THR A 78 -14.01 10.28 -29.12
CA THR A 78 -14.16 11.70 -29.47
C THR A 78 -14.52 12.57 -28.29
N THR A 79 -14.99 11.99 -27.21
CA THR A 79 -15.33 12.65 -25.94
C THR A 79 -14.86 11.74 -24.81
N PRO A 80 -13.55 11.66 -24.57
CA PRO A 80 -13.00 10.78 -23.53
C PRO A 80 -13.45 11.23 -22.15
N LEU A 81 -13.54 10.28 -21.22
CA LEU A 81 -13.66 10.55 -19.79
C LEU A 81 -12.24 10.52 -19.21
N THR A 82 -11.71 11.69 -18.90
CA THR A 82 -10.34 11.85 -18.38
C THR A 82 -10.36 12.70 -17.12
N PHE A 83 -9.74 12.22 -16.04
CA PHE A 83 -9.68 12.97 -14.80
C PHE A 83 -8.47 12.56 -13.93
N PRO A 84 -7.90 13.50 -13.18
CA PRO A 84 -6.85 13.18 -12.22
C PRO A 84 -7.44 12.64 -10.91
N VAL A 85 -6.62 11.85 -10.20
CA VAL A 85 -6.93 11.28 -8.89
C VAL A 85 -6.06 11.93 -7.84
N GLY A 86 -6.68 12.59 -6.86
CA GLY A 86 -6.01 13.21 -5.72
C GLY A 86 -5.89 12.29 -4.50
N TYR A 87 -5.39 12.85 -3.41
CA TYR A 87 -5.22 12.13 -2.14
C TYR A 87 -6.52 11.50 -1.64
N TYR A 88 -6.42 10.35 -0.98
CA TYR A 88 -7.54 9.62 -0.34
C TYR A 88 -8.72 9.37 -1.27
N THR A 89 -8.44 9.13 -2.54
CA THR A 89 -9.46 8.83 -3.54
C THR A 89 -9.22 7.43 -4.11
N SER A 90 -10.19 6.55 -3.96
CA SER A 90 -10.21 5.24 -4.63
C SER A 90 -11.12 5.27 -5.85
N VAL A 91 -10.66 4.72 -6.97
CA VAL A 91 -11.46 4.54 -8.18
C VAL A 91 -11.62 3.05 -8.45
N ALA A 92 -12.87 2.58 -8.57
CA ALA A 92 -13.13 1.15 -8.77
C ALA A 92 -14.31 0.89 -9.70
N GLY A 93 -14.17 -0.16 -10.52
CA GLY A 93 -15.27 -0.74 -11.25
C GLY A 93 -16.08 -1.71 -10.38
N LEU A 94 -17.41 -1.63 -10.47
CA LEU A 94 -18.36 -2.52 -9.79
C LEU A 94 -18.74 -3.73 -10.65
N GLY A 95 -17.91 -4.11 -11.62
CA GLY A 95 -18.06 -5.35 -12.37
C GLY A 95 -17.57 -6.58 -11.61
N GLN A 96 -18.00 -7.75 -11.97
CA GLN A 96 -17.41 -9.00 -11.49
C GLN A 96 -16.02 -9.23 -12.09
N SER A 97 -15.80 -8.70 -13.30
CA SER A 97 -14.52 -8.74 -14.01
C SER A 97 -14.11 -7.33 -14.45
N PRO A 98 -12.82 -7.05 -14.61
CA PRO A 98 -12.34 -5.75 -15.12
C PRO A 98 -12.97 -5.33 -16.45
N GLY A 99 -13.29 -6.28 -17.32
CA GLY A 99 -13.93 -6.01 -18.62
C GLY A 99 -15.39 -5.55 -18.55
N ASP A 100 -16.02 -5.64 -17.39
CA ASP A 100 -17.42 -5.21 -17.24
C ASP A 100 -17.57 -3.68 -17.14
N VAL A 101 -16.50 -2.96 -16.76
CA VAL A 101 -16.45 -1.51 -16.66
C VAL A 101 -15.36 -0.98 -17.56
N VAL A 102 -15.74 -0.20 -18.57
CA VAL A 102 -14.81 0.29 -19.58
C VAL A 102 -14.79 1.82 -19.59
N ILE A 103 -13.62 2.39 -19.36
CA ILE A 103 -13.36 3.84 -19.48
C ILE A 103 -12.61 4.09 -20.79
N ASN A 104 -13.20 4.82 -21.73
CA ASN A 104 -12.49 5.37 -22.88
C ASN A 104 -11.96 6.75 -22.50
N GLY A 105 -10.69 6.85 -22.19
CA GLY A 105 -10.05 8.04 -21.65
C GLY A 105 -8.82 7.71 -20.83
N SER A 106 -8.64 8.37 -19.69
CA SER A 106 -7.56 8.11 -18.74
C SER A 106 -7.96 8.46 -17.31
N ILE A 107 -7.29 7.83 -16.34
CA ILE A 107 -7.47 8.07 -14.90
C ILE A 107 -6.08 8.33 -14.33
N ASP A 108 -5.71 9.60 -14.19
CA ASP A 108 -4.33 10.01 -14.13
C ASP A 108 -3.86 10.42 -12.74
N VAL A 109 -2.59 10.16 -12.46
CA VAL A 109 -1.83 10.83 -11.41
C VAL A 109 -0.57 11.40 -12.01
N TYR A 110 -0.40 12.71 -11.91
CA TYR A 110 0.82 13.40 -12.34
C TYR A 110 1.26 14.44 -11.30
N ASN A 111 2.51 14.90 -11.43
CA ASN A 111 3.08 15.87 -10.50
C ASN A 111 2.48 17.25 -10.73
N GLN A 112 2.09 17.92 -9.67
CA GLN A 112 1.43 19.21 -9.73
C GLN A 112 2.10 20.22 -8.79
N CYS A 113 2.08 21.47 -9.21
CA CYS A 113 2.56 22.60 -8.45
C CYS A 113 1.42 23.17 -7.58
N LEU A 114 1.56 23.10 -6.26
CA LEU A 114 0.47 23.31 -5.31
C LEU A 114 0.53 24.65 -4.56
N GLY A 115 1.04 25.72 -5.17
CA GLY A 115 0.98 27.02 -4.53
C GLY A 115 2.23 27.91 -4.67
N SER A 116 2.36 28.94 -3.81
CA SER A 116 3.32 30.04 -3.97
C SER A 116 4.80 29.67 -3.86
N GLY A 117 5.14 28.50 -3.38
CA GLY A 117 6.52 28.00 -3.28
C GLY A 117 6.96 27.17 -4.48
N CYS A 118 6.09 26.96 -5.44
CA CYS A 118 6.30 26.16 -6.62
C CYS A 118 5.86 26.95 -7.85
N VAL A 119 6.59 26.88 -8.93
CA VAL A 119 6.29 27.58 -10.19
C VAL A 119 6.28 26.59 -11.32
N GLU A 120 5.18 26.51 -12.05
CA GLU A 120 5.13 25.83 -13.33
C GLU A 120 5.74 26.71 -14.40
N SER A 121 6.78 26.22 -15.04
CA SER A 121 7.41 26.86 -16.18
C SER A 121 7.70 25.83 -17.26
N ASN A 122 7.09 25.99 -18.43
CA ASN A 122 7.20 25.04 -19.55
C ASN A 122 6.83 23.59 -19.14
N ASN A 123 5.74 23.42 -18.41
CA ASN A 123 5.27 22.15 -17.84
C ASN A 123 6.19 21.54 -16.76
N PHE A 124 7.06 22.32 -16.14
CA PHE A 124 7.89 21.88 -15.03
C PHE A 124 7.43 22.52 -13.73
N CYS A 125 7.24 21.68 -12.72
CA CYS A 125 7.01 22.07 -11.33
C CYS A 125 8.35 22.29 -10.65
N PHE A 126 8.74 23.54 -10.43
CA PHE A 126 10.00 23.87 -9.76
C PHE A 126 9.76 24.40 -8.35
N ASN A 127 10.48 23.86 -7.39
CA ASN A 127 10.56 24.47 -6.07
C ASN A 127 11.39 25.75 -6.14
N THR A 128 10.83 26.89 -5.72
CA THR A 128 11.52 28.18 -5.69
C THR A 128 12.39 28.36 -4.45
N THR A 129 12.41 27.41 -3.52
CA THR A 129 13.23 27.44 -2.32
C THR A 129 14.65 26.94 -2.60
N PRO A 130 15.68 27.39 -1.85
CA PRO A 130 17.06 26.92 -2.04
C PRO A 130 17.19 25.39 -1.92
N PRO A 131 18.17 24.77 -2.58
CA PRO A 131 18.47 23.34 -2.40
C PRO A 131 18.63 22.99 -0.92
N GLY A 132 17.97 21.91 -0.47
CA GLY A 132 18.00 21.46 0.92
C GLY A 132 16.80 21.89 1.77
N THR A 133 15.87 22.69 1.23
CA THR A 133 14.56 22.90 1.85
C THR A 133 13.56 21.84 1.34
N PRO A 134 12.63 21.35 2.18
CA PRO A 134 11.54 20.47 1.74
C PRO A 134 10.84 21.05 0.51
N GLN A 135 10.41 20.20 -0.41
CA GLN A 135 9.67 20.61 -1.60
C GLN A 135 8.29 21.13 -1.17
N VAL A 136 8.24 22.37 -0.71
CA VAL A 136 7.01 22.99 -0.22
C VAL A 136 6.17 23.34 -1.44
N ASN A 137 5.17 22.56 -1.77
CA ASN A 137 4.16 22.80 -2.79
C ASN A 137 4.38 22.19 -4.19
N CYS A 138 5.26 21.20 -4.33
CA CYS A 138 5.26 20.31 -5.49
C CYS A 138 5.07 18.89 -5.00
N ASN A 139 4.09 18.16 -5.51
CA ASN A 139 3.77 16.81 -5.03
C ASN A 139 4.56 15.68 -5.70
N ALA A 140 5.63 16.00 -6.40
CA ALA A 140 6.58 15.00 -6.89
C ALA A 140 7.14 14.19 -5.72
N SER A 141 7.08 12.87 -5.80
CA SER A 141 7.41 11.90 -4.75
C SER A 141 6.43 11.84 -3.57
N ASP A 142 5.36 12.65 -3.56
CA ASP A 142 4.37 12.70 -2.46
C ASP A 142 2.96 12.27 -2.89
N ASN A 143 2.81 11.63 -4.05
CA ASN A 143 1.51 11.22 -4.58
C ASN A 143 0.98 9.94 -3.93
N PHE A 144 0.68 10.00 -2.62
CA PHE A 144 0.24 8.88 -1.78
C PHE A 144 -1.28 8.68 -1.76
N TRP A 145 -1.76 7.55 -1.21
CA TRP A 145 -3.14 7.23 -0.83
C TRP A 145 -4.14 7.40 -1.97
N ARG A 146 -3.88 6.72 -3.07
CA ARG A 146 -4.77 6.62 -4.24
C ARG A 146 -4.90 5.17 -4.63
N SER A 147 -5.98 4.80 -5.31
CA SER A 147 -6.07 3.45 -5.87
C SER A 147 -6.92 3.41 -7.12
N LEU A 148 -6.57 2.46 -7.98
CA LEU A 148 -7.28 2.15 -9.20
C LEU A 148 -7.54 0.65 -9.25
N SER A 149 -8.81 0.25 -9.38
CA SER A 149 -9.14 -1.17 -9.32
C SER A 149 -10.32 -1.61 -10.17
N ASN A 150 -10.25 -2.87 -10.62
CA ASN A 150 -11.34 -3.65 -11.21
C ASN A 150 -12.06 -2.98 -12.38
N LEU A 151 -11.33 -2.43 -13.34
CA LEU A 151 -11.88 -1.81 -14.55
C LEU A 151 -10.91 -1.91 -15.74
N THR A 152 -11.42 -1.57 -16.92
CA THR A 152 -10.63 -1.45 -18.15
C THR A 152 -10.51 0.00 -18.56
N ILE A 153 -9.29 0.44 -18.88
CA ILE A 153 -9.01 1.73 -19.51
C ILE A 153 -8.60 1.47 -20.97
N ASN A 154 -9.34 2.06 -21.89
CA ASN A 154 -8.89 2.26 -23.26
C ASN A 154 -8.31 3.67 -23.32
N GLU A 155 -7.00 3.77 -23.24
CA GLU A 155 -6.32 5.07 -23.31
C GLU A 155 -6.72 5.80 -24.59
N VAL A 156 -7.11 7.04 -24.46
CA VAL A 156 -7.48 7.93 -25.57
C VAL A 156 -6.68 9.20 -25.41
N ASN A 157 -5.79 9.45 -26.39
CA ASN A 157 -5.01 10.69 -26.42
C ASN A 157 -5.93 11.92 -26.37
N ASN A 158 -5.73 12.75 -25.35
CA ASN A 158 -6.48 13.98 -25.15
C ASN A 158 -5.58 15.20 -25.34
N SER A 159 -5.46 15.66 -26.59
CA SER A 159 -4.60 16.81 -26.94
C SER A 159 -4.96 18.12 -26.21
N ALA A 160 -6.14 18.22 -25.61
CA ALA A 160 -6.52 19.39 -24.81
C ALA A 160 -5.74 19.48 -23.49
N LEU A 161 -5.21 18.34 -23.00
CA LEU A 161 -4.36 18.28 -21.81
C LEU A 161 -2.86 18.44 -22.12
N GLY A 162 -2.50 18.69 -23.39
CA GLY A 162 -1.10 18.84 -23.76
C GLY A 162 -0.30 17.54 -23.62
N CYS A 163 0.81 17.58 -22.90
CA CYS A 163 1.70 16.43 -22.69
C CYS A 163 1.02 15.35 -21.85
N GLU A 164 0.31 15.71 -20.79
CA GLU A 164 -0.40 14.79 -19.89
C GLU A 164 -1.56 14.05 -20.57
N GLY A 165 -2.01 14.50 -21.73
CA GLY A 165 -3.01 13.80 -22.53
C GLY A 165 -2.47 12.70 -23.44
N ALA A 166 -1.19 12.34 -23.36
CA ALA A 166 -0.54 11.42 -24.28
C ALA A 166 -0.45 9.96 -23.78
N ALA A 167 -0.85 9.69 -22.54
CA ALA A 167 -0.75 8.37 -21.92
C ALA A 167 -1.70 8.25 -20.73
N GLU A 168 -1.84 7.06 -20.18
CA GLU A 168 -2.33 6.83 -18.83
C GLU A 168 -1.17 7.09 -17.85
N PHE A 169 -1.28 8.12 -17.03
CA PHE A 169 -0.27 8.50 -16.05
C PHE A 169 -0.59 7.92 -14.67
N TRP A 170 0.32 7.15 -14.12
CA TRP A 170 0.25 6.72 -12.73
C TRP A 170 1.55 7.07 -12.01
N ALA A 171 1.87 8.38 -11.97
CA ALA A 171 3.10 8.91 -11.37
C ALA A 171 2.94 9.04 -9.85
N VAL A 172 2.89 7.90 -9.19
CA VAL A 172 2.58 7.78 -7.76
C VAL A 172 3.81 7.50 -6.91
N SER A 173 3.62 7.64 -5.61
CA SER A 173 4.49 7.17 -4.56
C SER A 173 3.81 6.04 -3.78
N GLN A 174 4.36 5.62 -2.68
CA GLN A 174 3.87 4.52 -1.85
C GLN A 174 2.36 4.62 -1.56
N ALA A 175 1.72 3.50 -1.25
CA ALA A 175 0.30 3.44 -0.92
C ALA A 175 -0.64 3.87 -2.06
N SER A 176 -0.31 3.47 -3.29
CA SER A 176 -1.11 3.85 -4.47
C SER A 176 -1.24 2.68 -5.46
N PRO A 177 -1.91 1.59 -5.07
CA PRO A 177 -1.97 0.36 -5.86
C PRO A 177 -2.85 0.46 -7.10
N ILE A 178 -2.44 -0.30 -8.14
CA ILE A 178 -3.28 -0.73 -9.26
C ILE A 178 -3.59 -2.22 -9.07
N ARG A 179 -4.89 -2.58 -9.01
CA ARG A 179 -5.31 -3.97 -8.86
C ARG A 179 -6.42 -4.34 -9.83
N ARG A 180 -6.27 -5.47 -10.52
CA ARG A 180 -7.32 -5.97 -11.42
C ARG A 180 -7.72 -4.95 -12.49
N VAL A 181 -6.76 -4.35 -13.15
CA VAL A 181 -6.99 -3.35 -14.19
C VAL A 181 -6.46 -3.87 -15.53
N LEU A 182 -7.23 -3.65 -16.60
CA LEU A 182 -6.74 -3.77 -17.96
C LEU A 182 -6.50 -2.36 -18.52
N VAL A 183 -5.28 -2.07 -18.93
CA VAL A 183 -5.00 -0.83 -19.69
C VAL A 183 -4.62 -1.21 -21.11
N ASN A 184 -5.38 -0.69 -22.07
CA ASN A 184 -5.08 -0.77 -23.50
C ASN A 184 -4.51 0.58 -23.95
N GLY A 185 -3.19 0.69 -24.04
CA GLY A 185 -2.51 1.93 -24.43
C GLY A 185 -1.18 2.14 -23.74
N LEU A 186 -0.64 3.34 -23.86
CA LEU A 186 0.61 3.74 -23.25
C LEU A 186 0.38 4.04 -21.76
N VAL A 187 1.20 3.45 -20.90
CA VAL A 187 1.20 3.70 -19.46
C VAL A 187 2.56 4.23 -19.02
N THR A 188 2.55 5.27 -18.18
CA THR A 188 3.76 5.77 -17.56
C THR A 188 3.60 5.83 -16.03
N LEU A 189 4.62 5.33 -15.33
CA LEU A 189 4.66 5.30 -13.85
C LEU A 189 5.43 6.50 -13.26
N PHE A 190 5.80 7.44 -14.10
CA PHE A 190 6.40 8.72 -13.71
C PHE A 190 5.89 9.84 -14.62
N ASP A 191 5.98 11.05 -14.16
CA ASP A 191 5.54 12.20 -14.94
C ASP A 191 6.69 12.77 -15.77
N PHE A 192 6.74 12.40 -17.06
CA PHE A 192 7.74 12.93 -17.98
C PHE A 192 7.39 14.33 -18.52
N CYS A 193 6.20 14.83 -18.20
CA CYS A 193 5.72 16.15 -18.64
C CYS A 193 6.13 17.24 -17.65
N SER A 194 6.38 16.88 -16.40
CA SER A 194 6.73 17.78 -15.31
C SER A 194 8.17 17.59 -14.83
N GLY A 195 8.71 18.59 -14.19
CA GLY A 195 9.96 18.52 -13.46
C GLY A 195 9.83 19.06 -12.03
N PRO A 196 10.40 18.41 -11.03
CA PRO A 196 11.11 17.12 -11.12
C PRO A 196 10.16 15.96 -11.43
N ALA A 197 10.62 15.04 -12.27
CA ALA A 197 9.84 13.88 -12.69
C ALA A 197 9.99 12.68 -11.73
N PHE A 198 10.36 12.92 -10.47
CA PHE A 198 10.60 11.87 -9.49
C PHE A 198 9.29 11.22 -9.04
N ALA A 199 9.39 9.93 -8.73
CA ALA A 199 8.35 9.14 -8.10
C ALA A 199 9.02 8.05 -7.24
N SER A 200 8.41 7.69 -6.09
CA SER A 200 9.11 6.93 -5.06
C SER A 200 8.45 5.60 -4.71
N GLY A 201 7.92 4.91 -5.70
CA GLY A 201 7.46 3.55 -5.54
C GLY A 201 5.97 3.34 -5.82
N GLY A 202 5.60 2.10 -5.97
CA GLY A 202 4.21 1.71 -6.17
C GLY A 202 4.05 0.22 -6.36
N PHE A 203 2.81 -0.17 -6.55
CA PHE A 203 2.37 -1.55 -6.53
C PHE A 203 1.37 -1.85 -7.67
N ILE A 204 1.63 -2.93 -8.40
CA ILE A 204 0.69 -3.48 -9.39
C ILE A 204 0.43 -4.94 -9.07
N ALA A 205 -0.85 -5.36 -9.05
CA ALA A 205 -1.24 -6.75 -8.92
C ALA A 205 -2.44 -7.12 -9.80
N ASP A 206 -2.49 -8.37 -10.23
CA ASP A 206 -3.63 -8.96 -10.96
C ASP A 206 -4.09 -8.10 -12.16
N SER A 207 -3.16 -7.43 -12.85
CA SER A 207 -3.45 -6.43 -13.88
C SER A 207 -2.80 -6.77 -15.21
N GLN A 208 -3.36 -6.26 -16.30
CA GLN A 208 -2.86 -6.47 -17.65
C GLN A 208 -2.63 -5.13 -18.35
N PHE A 209 -1.44 -4.98 -18.93
CA PHE A 209 -1.06 -3.80 -19.71
C PHE A 209 -0.79 -4.26 -21.15
N ALA A 210 -1.66 -3.85 -22.05
CA ALA A 210 -1.70 -4.34 -23.42
C ALA A 210 -1.56 -3.23 -24.46
N GLY A 211 -1.00 -3.58 -25.61
CA GLY A 211 -0.88 -2.69 -26.78
C GLY A 211 0.29 -1.71 -26.72
N SER A 212 1.00 -1.61 -25.57
CA SER A 212 2.18 -0.76 -25.43
C SER A 212 3.08 -1.23 -24.30
N THR A 213 4.21 -0.57 -24.14
CA THR A 213 5.17 -0.79 -23.07
C THR A 213 4.83 0.10 -21.87
N VAL A 214 4.91 -0.44 -20.66
CA VAL A 214 4.89 0.36 -19.43
C VAL A 214 6.22 1.10 -19.30
N ILE A 215 6.16 2.41 -19.18
CA ILE A 215 7.34 3.28 -19.00
C ILE A 215 7.52 3.56 -17.51
N ASN A 216 8.51 2.93 -16.90
CA ASN A 216 8.80 3.14 -15.48
C ASN A 216 9.54 4.48 -15.21
N GLY A 217 10.52 4.82 -16.03
CA GLY A 217 11.19 6.14 -16.05
C GLY A 217 11.96 6.46 -14.77
N SER A 218 11.51 7.45 -14.03
CA SER A 218 12.13 7.92 -12.80
C SER A 218 11.53 7.32 -11.52
N GLN A 219 10.78 6.23 -11.62
CA GLN A 219 10.35 5.46 -10.46
C GLN A 219 11.54 4.78 -9.78
N GLN A 220 11.77 5.13 -8.53
CA GLN A 220 12.92 4.65 -7.75
C GLN A 220 12.83 3.15 -7.46
N GLN A 221 11.65 2.67 -7.13
CA GLN A 221 11.37 1.29 -6.82
C GLN A 221 9.94 0.92 -7.21
N TRP A 222 9.72 -0.34 -7.56
CA TRP A 222 8.40 -0.82 -7.96
C TRP A 222 8.25 -2.32 -7.80
N ILE A 223 7.07 -2.77 -7.41
CA ILE A 223 6.69 -4.18 -7.46
C ILE A 223 5.51 -4.41 -8.39
N THR A 224 5.60 -5.44 -9.22
CA THR A 224 4.50 -5.97 -10.03
C THR A 224 4.38 -7.46 -9.76
N ARG A 225 3.19 -7.93 -9.37
CA ARG A 225 2.94 -9.35 -9.16
C ARG A 225 1.70 -9.84 -9.91
N ASN A 226 1.71 -11.11 -10.31
CA ASN A 226 0.56 -11.79 -10.92
C ASN A 226 -0.14 -10.97 -12.01
N SER A 227 0.65 -10.40 -12.90
CA SER A 227 0.17 -9.50 -13.96
C SER A 227 0.66 -9.94 -15.33
N GLN A 228 0.20 -9.25 -16.38
CA GLN A 228 0.67 -9.47 -17.74
C GLN A 228 1.11 -8.13 -18.35
N LEU A 229 2.29 -8.12 -18.96
CA LEU A 229 2.91 -6.94 -19.58
C LEU A 229 3.25 -7.26 -21.04
N ASP A 230 2.94 -6.35 -21.97
CA ASP A 230 3.46 -6.41 -23.34
C ASP A 230 4.89 -5.84 -23.43
N GLY A 231 5.33 -5.09 -22.43
CA GLY A 231 6.69 -4.62 -22.30
C GLY A 231 6.88 -3.76 -21.06
N TRP A 232 8.16 -3.54 -20.68
CA TRP A 232 8.56 -2.70 -19.56
C TRP A 232 9.87 -2.03 -19.91
N THR A 233 9.97 -0.72 -19.70
CA THR A 233 11.21 0.02 -19.96
C THR A 233 11.68 0.74 -18.72
N ASN A 234 12.98 0.88 -18.67
CA ASN A 234 13.71 1.55 -17.62
C ASN A 234 13.48 0.90 -16.25
N GLY A 235 14.22 1.32 -15.32
CA GLY A 235 14.10 1.02 -13.93
C GLY A 235 15.15 1.83 -13.24
N VAL A 236 14.82 2.45 -12.08
CA VAL A 236 15.84 3.20 -11.41
C VAL A 236 16.51 2.25 -10.42
N TRP A 237 16.17 1.99 -9.27
CA TRP A 237 17.06 1.25 -8.35
C TRP A 237 16.58 -0.15 -7.98
N ASN A 238 15.28 -0.37 -7.89
CA ASN A 238 14.73 -1.64 -7.47
C ASN A 238 13.39 -1.94 -8.13
N GLN A 239 13.39 -2.90 -9.04
CA GLN A 239 12.20 -3.29 -9.79
C GLN A 239 11.97 -4.79 -9.63
N VAL A 240 10.86 -5.17 -8.98
CA VAL A 240 10.57 -6.56 -8.63
C VAL A 240 9.35 -7.07 -9.38
N PHE A 241 9.47 -8.26 -9.96
CA PHE A 241 8.41 -8.95 -10.68
C PHE A 241 8.22 -10.35 -10.08
N SER A 242 6.98 -10.69 -9.71
CA SER A 242 6.66 -12.00 -9.15
C SER A 242 5.47 -12.62 -9.87
N GLY A 243 5.68 -13.74 -10.56
CA GLY A 243 4.62 -14.41 -11.32
C GLY A 243 4.02 -13.55 -12.44
N VAL A 244 4.84 -12.74 -13.12
CA VAL A 244 4.39 -11.80 -14.17
C VAL A 244 4.69 -12.36 -15.55
N VAL A 245 3.66 -12.45 -16.39
CA VAL A 245 3.81 -12.80 -17.82
C VAL A 245 4.37 -11.58 -18.56
N GLY A 246 5.45 -11.78 -19.35
CA GLY A 246 6.10 -10.67 -20.06
C GLY A 246 7.01 -9.79 -19.22
N ALA A 247 7.31 -10.20 -17.98
CA ALA A 247 8.29 -9.49 -17.14
C ALA A 247 9.67 -9.43 -17.82
N PRO A 248 10.48 -8.37 -17.54
CA PRO A 248 11.89 -8.38 -17.87
C PRO A 248 12.60 -9.59 -17.28
N ALA A 249 13.63 -10.08 -17.96
CA ALA A 249 14.46 -11.16 -17.44
C ALA A 249 15.17 -10.71 -16.15
N GLN A 250 15.43 -11.67 -15.24
CA GLN A 250 16.27 -11.45 -14.06
C GLN A 250 17.59 -10.77 -14.46
N CYS A 251 17.85 -9.61 -13.89
CA CYS A 251 19.03 -8.83 -14.19
C CYS A 251 19.28 -7.81 -13.08
N PHE A 252 20.15 -8.14 -12.14
CA PHE A 252 20.44 -7.25 -11.01
C PHE A 252 21.90 -6.77 -11.05
N PRO A 253 22.22 -5.49 -10.78
CA PRO A 253 23.57 -4.96 -10.83
C PRO A 253 24.55 -5.79 -9.99
N GLY A 254 25.66 -6.20 -10.59
CA GLY A 254 26.65 -7.08 -9.97
C GLY A 254 26.46 -8.57 -10.23
N SER A 255 25.27 -9.02 -10.72
CA SER A 255 25.02 -10.43 -11.01
C SER A 255 25.44 -10.86 -12.41
N LEU A 256 25.24 -10.01 -13.41
CA LEU A 256 25.58 -10.29 -14.80
C LEU A 256 26.27 -9.10 -15.46
N PRO A 257 27.34 -9.31 -16.25
CA PRO A 257 28.05 -8.21 -16.93
C PRO A 257 27.18 -7.43 -17.93
N ALA A 258 26.05 -7.99 -18.37
CA ALA A 258 25.19 -7.44 -19.40
C ALA A 258 23.96 -6.70 -18.85
N CYS A 259 23.77 -6.61 -17.54
CA CYS A 259 22.60 -5.96 -16.95
C CYS A 259 22.55 -4.44 -17.15
N GLY A 260 23.68 -3.81 -17.41
CA GLY A 260 23.74 -2.35 -17.41
C GLY A 260 23.31 -1.79 -16.06
N ASN A 261 22.42 -0.80 -16.08
CA ASN A 261 21.86 -0.20 -14.87
C ASN A 261 20.40 -0.66 -14.60
N ASN A 262 19.95 -1.76 -15.19
CA ASN A 262 18.59 -2.25 -15.04
C ASN A 262 18.49 -3.18 -13.81
N PRO A 263 17.84 -2.78 -12.73
CA PRO A 263 17.81 -3.52 -11.47
C PRO A 263 16.55 -4.41 -11.37
N TYR A 264 16.49 -5.47 -12.18
CA TYR A 264 15.31 -6.34 -12.25
C TYR A 264 15.49 -7.60 -11.39
N THR A 265 14.65 -7.75 -10.38
CA THR A 265 14.46 -9.01 -9.64
C THR A 265 13.21 -9.69 -10.15
N THR A 266 13.35 -10.87 -10.78
CA THR A 266 12.24 -11.54 -11.45
C THR A 266 12.08 -12.97 -10.96
N LEU A 267 10.95 -13.25 -10.30
CA LEU A 267 10.54 -14.57 -9.85
C LEU A 267 9.52 -15.15 -10.84
N ALA A 268 9.74 -16.38 -11.25
CA ALA A 268 8.86 -17.07 -12.21
C ALA A 268 7.42 -17.25 -11.70
N THR A 269 7.23 -17.40 -10.39
CA THR A 269 5.92 -17.61 -9.75
C THR A 269 5.83 -16.83 -8.44
N SER A 270 4.62 -16.50 -8.04
CA SER A 270 4.31 -16.04 -6.68
C SER A 270 3.97 -17.23 -5.78
N PRO A 271 4.66 -17.44 -4.64
CA PRO A 271 4.55 -18.69 -3.86
C PRO A 271 3.14 -18.95 -3.32
N VAL A 272 2.52 -17.98 -2.68
CA VAL A 272 1.14 -18.04 -2.21
C VAL A 272 0.50 -16.67 -2.39
N THR A 273 -0.66 -16.63 -3.05
CA THR A 273 -1.43 -15.41 -3.25
C THR A 273 -2.90 -15.64 -2.96
N ARG A 274 -3.56 -14.60 -2.55
CA ARG A 274 -5.00 -14.43 -2.51
C ARG A 274 -5.24 -12.99 -2.88
N GLU A 275 -6.04 -12.69 -3.89
CA GLU A 275 -6.29 -11.30 -4.26
C GLU A 275 -7.20 -10.60 -3.24
N ALA A 276 -7.10 -9.27 -3.17
CA ALA A 276 -7.92 -8.46 -2.27
C ALA A 276 -9.42 -8.67 -2.55
N PRO A 277 -10.28 -8.68 -1.51
CA PRO A 277 -11.73 -8.69 -1.72
C PRO A 277 -12.21 -7.39 -2.37
N TYR A 278 -13.25 -7.46 -3.20
CA TYR A 278 -13.77 -6.29 -3.90
C TYR A 278 -15.30 -6.26 -3.98
N LEU A 279 -15.84 -5.06 -3.92
CA LEU A 279 -17.29 -4.80 -4.08
C LEU A 279 -17.68 -4.90 -5.55
N TYR A 280 -18.82 -5.56 -5.85
CA TYR A 280 -19.31 -5.66 -7.22
C TYR A 280 -20.83 -5.81 -7.27
N LEU A 281 -21.42 -5.59 -8.45
CA LEU A 281 -22.82 -5.85 -8.77
C LEU A 281 -22.93 -7.17 -9.54
N ASP A 282 -23.79 -8.06 -9.07
CA ASP A 282 -24.13 -9.27 -9.82
C ASP A 282 -25.04 -8.95 -11.03
N SER A 283 -25.31 -9.93 -11.87
CA SER A 283 -26.16 -9.78 -13.07
C SER A 283 -27.61 -9.39 -12.77
N ASN A 284 -28.04 -9.45 -11.51
CA ASN A 284 -29.35 -9.01 -11.05
C ASN A 284 -29.33 -7.62 -10.43
N GLY A 285 -28.17 -6.95 -10.39
CA GLY A 285 -27.97 -5.65 -9.78
C GLY A 285 -27.87 -5.68 -8.25
N ASN A 286 -27.59 -6.84 -7.65
CA ASN A 286 -27.35 -6.92 -6.20
C ASN A 286 -25.88 -6.66 -5.89
N TYR A 287 -25.63 -5.87 -4.85
CA TYR A 287 -24.29 -5.67 -4.33
C TYR A 287 -23.79 -6.90 -3.58
N ASN A 288 -22.56 -7.30 -3.88
CA ASN A 288 -21.84 -8.37 -3.23
C ASN A 288 -20.38 -7.97 -3.02
N VAL A 289 -19.68 -8.61 -2.09
CA VAL A 289 -18.24 -8.59 -2.00
C VAL A 289 -17.72 -9.93 -2.49
N PHE A 290 -16.85 -9.89 -3.49
CA PHE A 290 -16.19 -11.09 -3.99
C PHE A 290 -14.92 -11.34 -3.16
N VAL A 291 -14.73 -12.58 -2.76
CA VAL A 291 -13.56 -13.06 -2.01
C VAL A 291 -12.80 -14.05 -2.91
N PRO A 292 -11.66 -13.64 -3.48
CA PRO A 292 -10.86 -14.52 -4.31
C PRO A 292 -10.28 -15.71 -3.55
N ALA A 293 -10.10 -16.82 -4.24
CA ALA A 293 -9.51 -18.03 -3.69
C ALA A 293 -7.98 -17.92 -3.57
N VAL A 294 -7.42 -18.67 -2.63
CA VAL A 294 -5.96 -18.83 -2.48
C VAL A 294 -5.39 -19.55 -3.69
N GLN A 295 -4.23 -19.10 -4.14
CA GLN A 295 -3.46 -19.73 -5.21
C GLN A 295 -2.02 -19.99 -4.75
N HIS A 296 -1.38 -21.00 -5.31
CA HIS A 296 0.00 -21.36 -5.04
C HIS A 296 0.80 -21.40 -6.33
N ASN A 297 2.03 -20.88 -6.28
CA ASN A 297 2.92 -20.78 -7.45
C ASN A 297 2.21 -20.16 -8.66
N SER A 298 1.47 -19.09 -8.40
CA SER A 298 0.60 -18.44 -9.38
C SER A 298 1.38 -17.59 -10.38
N VAL A 299 0.85 -17.45 -11.58
CA VAL A 299 1.41 -16.66 -12.69
C VAL A 299 0.28 -15.97 -13.45
N GLY A 300 0.49 -14.72 -13.81
CA GLY A 300 -0.46 -13.92 -14.57
C GLY A 300 -1.71 -13.55 -13.76
N THR A 301 -2.67 -12.94 -14.44
CA THR A 301 -3.91 -12.46 -13.83
C THR A 301 -4.89 -13.59 -13.50
N THR A 302 -5.75 -13.38 -12.50
CA THR A 302 -6.77 -14.37 -12.09
C THR A 302 -8.00 -14.38 -13.01
N TRP A 303 -8.16 -13.38 -13.87
CA TRP A 303 -9.41 -13.10 -14.62
C TRP A 303 -9.27 -13.16 -16.15
N ALA A 304 -8.07 -13.03 -16.71
CA ALA A 304 -7.91 -12.96 -18.17
C ALA A 304 -8.22 -14.29 -18.89
N ALA A 305 -8.00 -15.42 -18.24
CA ALA A 305 -8.28 -16.75 -18.81
C ALA A 305 -9.68 -17.29 -18.47
N GLY A 306 -10.49 -16.55 -17.73
CA GLY A 306 -11.83 -16.95 -17.27
C GLY A 306 -12.22 -16.27 -15.96
N PRO A 307 -13.34 -16.64 -15.35
CA PRO A 307 -13.77 -16.04 -14.09
C PRO A 307 -12.75 -16.28 -12.98
N THR A 308 -12.46 -15.25 -12.19
CA THR A 308 -11.62 -15.37 -11.00
C THR A 308 -12.17 -16.43 -10.05
N PRO A 309 -11.38 -17.41 -9.63
CA PRO A 309 -11.81 -18.37 -8.62
C PRO A 309 -12.07 -17.69 -7.28
N GLY A 310 -13.18 -18.04 -6.62
CA GLY A 310 -13.54 -17.45 -5.34
C GLY A 310 -15.01 -17.63 -4.99
N SER A 311 -15.47 -16.83 -4.03
CA SER A 311 -16.87 -16.86 -3.57
C SER A 311 -17.41 -15.45 -3.32
N SER A 312 -18.72 -15.32 -3.36
CA SER A 312 -19.41 -14.05 -3.15
C SER A 312 -20.11 -14.01 -1.80
N ILE A 313 -19.98 -12.89 -1.11
CA ILE A 313 -20.70 -12.62 0.14
C ILE A 313 -21.74 -11.53 -0.15
N PRO A 314 -23.06 -11.79 0.04
CA PRO A 314 -24.07 -10.78 -0.17
C PRO A 314 -23.91 -9.57 0.75
N ILE A 315 -24.19 -8.38 0.25
CA ILE A 315 -24.02 -7.11 1.00
C ILE A 315 -24.78 -7.09 2.33
N GLN A 316 -25.87 -7.88 2.46
CA GLN A 316 -26.67 -7.99 3.68
C GLN A 316 -25.90 -8.66 4.84
N ARG A 317 -24.76 -9.30 4.55
CA ARG A 317 -23.85 -9.86 5.55
C ARG A 317 -22.90 -8.81 6.11
N PHE A 318 -22.88 -7.61 5.52
CA PHE A 318 -21.98 -6.53 5.92
C PHE A 318 -22.71 -5.49 6.76
N PHE A 319 -22.05 -5.06 7.83
CA PHE A 319 -22.36 -3.81 8.50
C PHE A 319 -21.63 -2.68 7.75
N ILE A 320 -22.38 -1.70 7.25
CA ILE A 320 -21.82 -0.56 6.53
C ILE A 320 -21.61 0.58 7.52
N ALA A 321 -20.44 0.64 8.11
CA ALA A 321 -20.09 1.63 9.12
C ALA A 321 -19.86 3.03 8.51
N LYS A 322 -20.25 4.03 9.27
CA LYS A 322 -20.03 5.45 8.97
C LYS A 322 -19.00 6.03 9.95
N PRO A 323 -18.27 7.09 9.58
CA PRO A 323 -17.34 7.76 10.50
C PRO A 323 -17.98 8.28 11.80
N THR A 324 -19.30 8.47 11.79
CA THR A 324 -20.08 8.89 12.96
C THR A 324 -20.52 7.74 13.87
N ASP A 325 -20.36 6.49 13.44
CA ASP A 325 -20.75 5.35 14.25
C ASP A 325 -19.73 5.14 15.37
N PRO A 326 -20.18 5.00 16.62
CA PRO A 326 -19.25 4.77 17.72
C PRO A 326 -18.65 3.36 17.65
N ALA A 327 -17.42 3.19 18.13
CA ALA A 327 -16.69 1.93 18.04
C ALA A 327 -17.46 0.74 18.69
N TRP A 328 -18.25 0.98 19.75
CA TRP A 328 -19.06 -0.08 20.38
C TRP A 328 -20.14 -0.63 19.42
N LEU A 329 -20.72 0.20 18.56
CA LEU A 329 -21.72 -0.24 17.59
C LEU A 329 -21.09 -1.10 16.48
N ILE A 330 -19.93 -0.68 15.97
CA ILE A 330 -19.16 -1.45 14.99
C ILE A 330 -18.75 -2.81 15.59
N ASN A 331 -18.25 -2.80 16.83
CA ASN A 331 -17.89 -4.03 17.56
C ASN A 331 -19.10 -4.94 17.81
N ALA A 332 -20.29 -4.38 18.07
CA ALA A 332 -21.51 -5.17 18.20
C ALA A 332 -21.85 -5.90 16.90
N ALA A 333 -21.69 -5.24 15.74
CA ALA A 333 -21.91 -5.87 14.45
C ALA A 333 -20.90 -7.01 14.21
N LEU A 334 -19.60 -6.78 14.46
CA LEU A 334 -18.55 -7.80 14.35
C LEU A 334 -18.83 -8.98 15.31
N LEU A 335 -19.29 -8.71 16.55
CA LEU A 335 -19.65 -9.73 17.53
C LEU A 335 -20.85 -10.57 17.10
N PHE A 336 -21.79 -10.01 16.35
CA PHE A 336 -22.90 -10.76 15.75
C PHE A 336 -22.54 -11.48 14.45
N GLY A 337 -21.27 -11.47 14.04
CA GLY A 337 -20.76 -12.18 12.88
C GLY A 337 -21.07 -11.49 11.54
N PHE A 338 -21.27 -10.17 11.55
CA PHE A 338 -21.27 -9.38 10.32
C PHE A 338 -19.85 -9.14 9.85
N ASP A 339 -19.67 -9.14 8.54
CA ASP A 339 -18.53 -8.53 7.87
C ASP A 339 -18.65 -7.00 7.94
N LEU A 340 -17.59 -6.27 7.60
CA LEU A 340 -17.56 -4.82 7.77
C LEU A 340 -17.18 -4.12 6.46
N ILE A 341 -17.96 -3.12 6.07
CA ILE A 341 -17.53 -2.09 5.13
C ILE A 341 -17.35 -0.78 5.89
N LEU A 342 -16.13 -0.23 5.82
CA LEU A 342 -15.81 1.10 6.32
C LEU A 342 -16.00 2.11 5.19
N THR A 343 -16.91 3.08 5.36
CA THR A 343 -17.13 4.11 4.35
C THR A 343 -16.11 5.24 4.46
N PRO A 344 -15.90 6.06 3.39
CA PRO A 344 -14.87 7.09 3.39
C PRO A 344 -15.03 8.10 4.53
N GLY A 345 -13.96 8.30 5.30
CA GLY A 345 -13.91 9.28 6.40
C GLY A 345 -12.89 8.92 7.48
N VAL A 346 -12.85 9.72 8.53
CA VAL A 346 -11.97 9.54 9.69
C VAL A 346 -12.76 9.03 10.88
N TYR A 347 -12.36 7.90 11.43
CA TYR A 347 -12.98 7.19 12.56
C TYR A 347 -12.14 7.40 13.82
N ASN A 348 -12.63 8.22 14.74
CA ASN A 348 -12.00 8.40 16.04
C ASN A 348 -12.48 7.31 17.01
N LEU A 349 -11.61 6.36 17.33
CA LEU A 349 -11.94 5.16 18.09
C LEU A 349 -11.61 5.33 19.57
N ASP A 350 -12.62 5.25 20.43
CA ASP A 350 -12.46 5.22 21.88
C ASP A 350 -12.07 3.84 22.43
N GLN A 351 -12.22 2.80 21.63
CA GLN A 351 -11.82 1.42 21.89
C GLN A 351 -11.41 0.72 20.59
N SER A 352 -10.67 -0.38 20.71
CA SER A 352 -10.25 -1.18 19.55
C SER A 352 -11.45 -1.81 18.84
N LEU A 353 -11.41 -1.85 17.50
CA LEU A 353 -12.27 -2.73 16.73
C LEU A 353 -11.71 -4.16 16.81
N VAL A 354 -12.58 -5.16 16.92
CA VAL A 354 -12.13 -6.55 17.13
C VAL A 354 -12.81 -7.50 16.15
N ALA A 355 -12.04 -8.05 15.20
CA ALA A 355 -12.47 -9.13 14.32
C ALA A 355 -12.28 -10.48 15.03
N LEU A 356 -13.37 -11.06 15.54
CA LEU A 356 -13.33 -12.26 16.39
C LEU A 356 -13.42 -13.57 15.61
N TYR A 357 -14.11 -13.55 14.46
CA TYR A 357 -14.47 -14.79 13.77
C TYR A 357 -13.57 -15.07 12.58
N PRO A 358 -13.38 -16.35 12.23
CA PRO A 358 -12.76 -16.73 10.96
C PRO A 358 -13.52 -16.11 9.78
N ASP A 359 -12.79 -15.95 8.68
CA ASP A 359 -13.33 -15.50 7.39
C ASP A 359 -14.02 -14.11 7.42
N THR A 360 -13.79 -13.33 8.48
CA THR A 360 -14.31 -11.95 8.55
C THR A 360 -13.63 -11.09 7.49
N VAL A 361 -14.44 -10.38 6.70
CA VAL A 361 -13.97 -9.41 5.71
C VAL A 361 -14.18 -7.98 6.25
N VAL A 362 -13.12 -7.18 6.23
CA VAL A 362 -13.15 -5.75 6.53
C VAL A 362 -12.67 -4.99 5.31
N LEU A 363 -13.59 -4.37 4.59
CA LEU A 363 -13.33 -3.66 3.34
C LEU A 363 -13.47 -2.15 3.55
N GLY A 364 -12.39 -1.41 3.30
CA GLY A 364 -12.39 0.05 3.27
C GLY A 364 -12.75 0.58 1.88
N LEU A 365 -13.59 1.60 1.83
CA LEU A 365 -13.89 2.36 0.61
C LEU A 365 -13.31 3.77 0.76
N GLY A 366 -12.45 4.21 -0.18
CA GLY A 366 -11.88 5.55 -0.18
C GLY A 366 -11.01 5.84 1.04
N PHE A 367 -10.18 4.89 1.44
CA PHE A 367 -9.18 5.05 2.50
C PHE A 367 -9.74 5.50 3.86
N PRO A 368 -10.73 4.81 4.44
CA PRO A 368 -11.17 5.10 5.80
C PRO A 368 -9.98 5.06 6.74
N THR A 369 -9.90 6.07 7.61
CA THR A 369 -8.75 6.25 8.50
C THR A 369 -9.16 6.02 9.95
N LEU A 370 -8.53 5.05 10.63
CA LEU A 370 -8.82 4.66 12.00
C LEU A 370 -7.80 5.29 12.96
N ILE A 371 -8.28 6.08 13.94
CA ILE A 371 -7.43 6.82 14.90
C ILE A 371 -7.78 6.42 16.33
N PRO A 372 -6.90 5.75 17.09
CA PRO A 372 -7.16 5.37 18.48
C PRO A 372 -7.01 6.58 19.41
N GLN A 373 -8.04 6.94 20.14
CA GLN A 373 -8.04 8.11 21.01
C GLN A 373 -7.45 7.87 22.41
N ASN A 374 -7.41 6.61 22.83
CA ASN A 374 -7.07 6.23 24.21
C ASN A 374 -5.74 5.48 24.37
N GLY A 375 -4.94 5.34 23.28
CA GLY A 375 -3.67 4.60 23.30
C GLY A 375 -3.84 3.08 23.26
N ASN A 376 -5.01 2.59 22.87
CA ASN A 376 -5.27 1.19 22.53
C ASN A 376 -4.93 0.91 21.06
N PRO A 377 -4.79 -0.34 20.63
CA PRO A 377 -4.75 -0.66 19.21
C PRO A 377 -6.01 -0.14 18.50
N SER A 378 -5.89 0.36 17.28
CA SER A 378 -7.06 0.73 16.48
C SER A 378 -7.88 -0.52 16.15
N MET A 379 -7.20 -1.62 15.78
CA MET A 379 -7.86 -2.88 15.45
C MET A 379 -7.06 -4.09 15.92
N ILE A 380 -7.79 -5.13 16.34
CA ILE A 380 -7.26 -6.44 16.71
C ILE A 380 -7.98 -7.50 15.86
N VAL A 381 -7.23 -8.24 15.08
CA VAL A 381 -7.68 -9.47 14.43
C VAL A 381 -7.46 -10.60 15.43
N ALA A 382 -8.51 -10.99 16.12
CA ALA A 382 -8.44 -12.00 17.18
C ALA A 382 -8.53 -13.42 16.63
N SER A 383 -9.21 -13.59 15.49
CA SER A 383 -9.23 -14.85 14.76
C SER A 383 -7.90 -15.08 14.04
N ASP A 384 -7.58 -16.33 13.90
CA ASP A 384 -6.34 -16.80 13.31
C ASP A 384 -6.54 -17.40 11.90
N LYS A 385 -7.70 -17.27 11.27
CA LYS A 385 -8.00 -17.93 10.01
C LYS A 385 -8.88 -17.08 9.08
N GLY A 386 -8.43 -16.89 7.84
CA GLY A 386 -9.21 -16.39 6.72
C GLY A 386 -9.68 -14.93 6.83
N VAL A 387 -9.20 -14.17 7.82
CA VAL A 387 -9.61 -12.77 7.98
C VAL A 387 -8.94 -11.90 6.92
N LEU A 388 -9.72 -11.08 6.23
CA LEU A 388 -9.23 -10.21 5.16
C LEU A 388 -9.50 -8.74 5.49
N LEU A 389 -8.44 -7.94 5.54
CA LEU A 389 -8.50 -6.49 5.69
C LEU A 389 -8.01 -5.84 4.39
N SER A 390 -8.72 -4.85 3.89
CA SER A 390 -8.34 -4.18 2.65
C SER A 390 -8.69 -2.70 2.63
N GLY A 391 -7.76 -1.84 2.13
CA GLY A 391 -8.01 -0.44 1.80
C GLY A 391 -8.19 0.49 3.01
N ILE A 392 -7.41 0.33 4.08
CA ILE A 392 -7.58 1.03 5.37
C ILE A 392 -6.30 1.76 5.76
N ILE A 393 -6.43 2.98 6.28
CA ILE A 393 -5.34 3.72 6.92
C ILE A 393 -5.48 3.64 8.45
N PHE A 394 -4.39 3.37 9.14
CA PHE A 394 -4.25 3.41 10.59
C PHE A 394 -3.37 4.60 10.97
N ASP A 395 -3.96 5.65 11.52
CA ASP A 395 -3.21 6.80 12.05
C ASP A 395 -2.93 6.63 13.55
N ALA A 396 -1.79 7.09 13.98
CA ALA A 396 -1.51 7.18 15.41
C ALA A 396 -2.34 8.29 16.05
N GLY A 397 -2.92 7.99 17.21
CA GLY A 397 -3.68 8.95 18.01
C GLY A 397 -2.79 9.77 18.97
N PRO A 398 -3.43 10.67 19.74
CA PRO A 398 -2.71 11.60 20.64
C PRO A 398 -2.01 10.91 21.82
N LYS A 399 -2.43 9.68 22.15
CA LYS A 399 -1.78 8.84 23.17
C LYS A 399 -1.05 7.68 22.51
N ASN A 400 0.13 7.36 23.00
CA ASN A 400 0.91 6.25 22.46
C ASN A 400 0.14 4.94 22.50
N SER A 401 -0.01 4.31 21.34
CA SER A 401 -0.52 2.94 21.22
C SER A 401 0.65 1.95 21.21
N PRO A 402 0.57 0.82 21.92
CA PRO A 402 1.61 -0.21 21.83
C PRO A 402 1.73 -0.79 20.41
N VAL A 403 0.61 -0.83 19.69
CA VAL A 403 0.51 -1.23 18.28
C VAL A 403 -0.76 -0.62 17.66
N LEU A 404 -0.73 -0.25 16.39
CA LEU A 404 -1.92 0.26 15.70
C LEU A 404 -2.81 -0.88 15.19
N LEU A 405 -2.23 -1.89 14.54
CA LEU A 405 -2.92 -3.10 14.10
C LEU A 405 -2.20 -4.35 14.66
N GLN A 406 -2.95 -5.19 15.36
CA GLN A 406 -2.47 -6.49 15.82
C GLN A 406 -3.22 -7.62 15.12
N VAL A 407 -2.47 -8.54 14.49
CA VAL A 407 -2.98 -9.74 13.83
C VAL A 407 -2.58 -10.96 14.62
N GLY A 408 -3.54 -11.59 15.30
CA GLY A 408 -3.30 -12.65 16.29
C GLY A 408 -3.15 -12.12 17.72
N LEU A 409 -3.71 -12.84 18.69
CA LEU A 409 -3.78 -12.39 20.08
C LEU A 409 -2.50 -12.60 20.90
N CYS A 410 -1.61 -13.49 20.48
CA CYS A 410 -0.49 -13.93 21.30
C CYS A 410 0.79 -14.10 20.48
N GLY A 411 1.89 -13.45 20.92
CA GLY A 411 3.21 -13.55 20.27
C GLY A 411 3.96 -14.87 20.46
N ILE A 412 3.42 -15.81 21.24
CA ILE A 412 3.99 -17.15 21.50
C ILE A 412 2.97 -18.28 21.38
N CYS A 413 1.71 -17.97 21.12
CA CYS A 413 0.66 -18.96 20.88
C CYS A 413 0.66 -19.27 19.38
N HIS A 414 1.28 -20.37 18.99
CA HIS A 414 1.16 -20.89 17.64
C HIS A 414 -0.28 -21.34 17.41
N ASN A 415 -1.04 -20.48 16.79
CA ASN A 415 -2.33 -20.86 16.27
C ASN A 415 -2.08 -21.45 14.88
N SER A 416 -2.32 -22.74 14.73
CA SER A 416 -2.15 -23.43 13.45
C SER A 416 -3.21 -22.92 12.46
N HIS A 417 -2.89 -21.88 11.73
CA HIS A 417 -3.68 -21.49 10.55
C HIS A 417 -3.70 -22.61 9.54
N SER A 418 -4.82 -22.79 8.91
CA SER A 418 -4.86 -23.56 7.68
C SER A 418 -4.11 -22.78 6.60
N ALA A 419 -3.01 -23.28 6.08
CA ALA A 419 -2.32 -22.70 4.94
C ALA A 419 -3.23 -22.64 3.69
N SER A 420 -4.33 -23.38 3.67
CA SER A 420 -5.35 -23.33 2.63
C SER A 420 -6.33 -22.16 2.75
N ASP A 421 -6.27 -21.42 3.87
CA ASP A 421 -7.15 -20.29 4.15
C ASP A 421 -6.39 -19.22 4.96
N PRO A 422 -5.34 -18.62 4.37
CA PRO A 422 -4.54 -17.59 5.02
C PRO A 422 -5.37 -16.32 5.26
N SER A 423 -5.08 -15.63 6.37
CA SER A 423 -5.51 -14.26 6.54
C SER A 423 -4.72 -13.34 5.61
N GLY A 424 -5.33 -12.26 5.15
CA GLY A 424 -4.72 -11.32 4.21
C GLY A 424 -4.92 -9.88 4.60
N ILE A 425 -3.86 -9.10 4.47
CA ILE A 425 -3.82 -7.66 4.76
C ILE A 425 -3.39 -6.97 3.46
N TYR A 426 -4.31 -6.23 2.82
CA TYR A 426 -4.16 -5.67 1.47
C TYR A 426 -4.33 -4.16 1.48
N ASP A 427 -3.41 -3.40 0.88
CA ASP A 427 -3.52 -1.94 0.80
C ASP A 427 -3.81 -1.33 2.18
N VAL A 428 -3.06 -1.77 3.18
CA VAL A 428 -3.18 -1.29 4.56
C VAL A 428 -1.99 -0.43 4.91
N PHE A 429 -2.29 0.79 5.31
CA PHE A 429 -1.28 1.83 5.49
C PHE A 429 -1.29 2.37 6.91
N PHE A 430 -0.11 2.74 7.40
CA PHE A 430 0.08 3.26 8.76
C PHE A 430 0.74 4.62 8.70
N ARG A 431 0.25 5.56 9.51
CA ARG A 431 0.82 6.89 9.58
C ARG A 431 0.97 7.36 11.02
N ILE A 432 2.16 7.87 11.36
CA ILE A 432 2.48 8.38 12.70
C ILE A 432 2.97 9.82 12.56
N GLY A 433 2.14 10.79 12.93
CA GLY A 433 2.35 12.20 12.61
C GLY A 433 1.87 12.56 11.20
N GLY A 434 2.27 13.70 10.68
CA GLY A 434 1.92 14.21 9.36
C GLY A 434 0.58 14.94 9.32
N ALA A 435 -0.54 14.26 9.51
CA ALA A 435 -1.85 14.92 9.58
C ALA A 435 -2.08 15.58 10.92
N GLU A 436 -1.84 14.83 12.00
CA GLU A 436 -2.00 15.28 13.40
C GLU A 436 -0.86 14.68 14.23
N PRO A 437 -0.50 15.34 15.35
CA PRO A 437 0.47 14.75 16.28
C PRO A 437 -0.02 13.39 16.80
N GLY A 438 0.80 12.37 16.64
CA GLY A 438 0.45 11.00 17.04
C GLY A 438 1.67 10.17 17.42
N LYS A 439 1.46 9.14 18.26
CA LYS A 439 2.52 8.24 18.72
C LYS A 439 2.06 6.79 18.70
N ALA A 440 2.95 5.90 18.27
CA ALA A 440 2.74 4.45 18.41
C ALA A 440 4.09 3.76 18.60
N THR A 441 4.15 2.75 19.47
CA THR A 441 5.39 1.98 19.63
C THR A 441 5.67 1.16 18.38
N ASN A 442 4.64 0.47 17.86
CA ASN A 442 4.72 -0.31 16.62
C ASN A 442 3.50 -0.02 15.75
N SER A 443 3.63 -0.12 14.42
CA SER A 443 2.49 0.03 13.53
C SER A 443 1.75 -1.29 13.33
N LEU A 444 2.42 -2.34 12.92
CA LEU A 444 1.83 -3.65 12.64
C LEU A 444 2.56 -4.76 13.39
N VAL A 445 1.82 -5.61 14.11
CA VAL A 445 2.35 -6.83 14.72
C VAL A 445 1.54 -8.03 14.22
N VAL A 446 2.22 -8.96 13.54
CA VAL A 446 1.66 -10.19 12.99
C VAL A 446 2.11 -11.38 13.86
N ASN A 447 1.22 -11.84 14.73
CA ASN A 447 1.46 -13.01 15.58
C ASN A 447 0.95 -14.31 14.95
N SER A 448 0.05 -14.19 13.98
CA SER A 448 -0.58 -15.33 13.30
C SER A 448 0.32 -15.92 12.21
N ASP A 449 0.23 -17.23 12.03
CA ASP A 449 0.92 -17.96 10.97
C ASP A 449 0.21 -17.81 9.60
N ASN A 450 0.89 -18.07 8.51
CA ASN A 450 0.36 -18.12 7.13
C ASN A 450 -0.38 -16.82 6.69
N VAL A 451 0.01 -15.67 7.20
CA VAL A 451 -0.58 -14.38 6.80
C VAL A 451 0.04 -13.90 5.47
N ILE A 452 -0.79 -13.34 4.61
CA ILE A 452 -0.34 -12.61 3.41
C ILE A 452 -0.39 -11.12 3.71
N LEU A 453 0.74 -10.44 3.58
CA LEU A 453 0.88 -8.98 3.63
C LEU A 453 1.11 -8.50 2.20
N ASP A 454 0.25 -7.62 1.70
CA ASP A 454 0.20 -7.32 0.28
C ASP A 454 -0.07 -5.83 0.06
N ASP A 455 0.97 -5.08 -0.29
CA ASP A 455 1.02 -3.63 -0.35
C ASP A 455 0.79 -2.98 1.03
N ILE A 456 1.82 -3.01 1.85
CA ILE A 456 1.84 -2.39 3.18
C ILE A 456 2.78 -1.19 3.16
N TRP A 457 2.27 -0.01 3.50
CA TRP A 457 3.11 1.14 3.80
C TRP A 457 2.97 1.55 5.26
N ALA A 458 4.06 1.48 5.99
CA ALA A 458 4.15 1.95 7.37
C ALA A 458 5.11 3.15 7.41
N TRP A 459 4.58 4.33 7.75
CA TRP A 459 5.27 5.59 7.65
C TRP A 459 5.26 6.36 8.99
N ARG A 460 6.43 6.52 9.57
CA ARG A 460 6.63 7.57 10.57
C ARG A 460 6.88 8.87 9.79
N ALA A 461 5.91 9.76 9.78
CA ALA A 461 5.96 10.95 8.94
C ALA A 461 7.23 11.77 9.18
N ASP A 462 7.90 12.14 8.09
CA ASP A 462 9.07 13.02 8.05
C ASP A 462 8.68 14.46 7.78
N HIS A 463 7.46 14.71 7.32
CA HIS A 463 6.91 16.04 7.07
C HIS A 463 5.43 16.14 7.47
N GLY A 464 4.91 17.38 7.55
CA GLY A 464 3.54 17.67 7.96
C GLY A 464 3.44 18.14 9.41
N ASN A 465 2.32 17.83 10.07
CA ASN A 465 2.02 18.29 11.43
C ASN A 465 2.45 17.27 12.48
N GLY A 466 3.03 17.76 13.61
CA GLY A 466 3.45 16.90 14.72
C GLY A 466 4.58 15.94 14.37
N VAL A 467 5.56 16.41 13.59
CA VAL A 467 6.73 15.66 13.12
C VAL A 467 7.98 16.13 13.85
N GLY A 468 8.82 15.19 14.26
CA GLY A 468 10.10 15.44 14.93
C GLY A 468 10.56 14.25 15.78
N TRP A 469 11.86 14.17 16.07
CA TRP A 469 12.45 13.03 16.77
C TRP A 469 11.75 12.67 18.08
N THR A 470 11.20 13.63 18.79
CA THR A 470 10.49 13.44 20.07
C THR A 470 8.97 13.58 19.95
N ASP A 471 8.46 13.99 18.82
CA ASP A 471 7.05 14.33 18.63
C ASP A 471 6.23 13.14 18.15
N ASN A 472 6.55 12.58 16.99
CA ASN A 472 5.90 11.38 16.44
C ASN A 472 6.76 10.14 16.68
N THR A 473 6.98 9.79 17.94
CA THR A 473 7.83 8.64 18.28
C THR A 473 7.24 7.32 17.85
N ALA A 474 8.07 6.50 17.20
CA ALA A 474 7.72 5.14 16.78
C ALA A 474 8.97 4.27 16.70
N ASN A 475 8.93 3.10 17.33
CA ASN A 475 10.09 2.22 17.38
C ASN A 475 10.22 1.38 16.10
N THR A 476 9.17 0.63 15.74
CA THR A 476 9.23 -0.37 14.66
C THR A 476 7.95 -0.35 13.83
N GLY A 477 8.11 -0.41 12.50
CA GLY A 477 6.99 -0.41 11.58
C GLY A 477 6.26 -1.74 11.56
N LEU A 478 6.99 -2.85 11.38
CA LEU A 478 6.43 -4.19 11.25
C LEU A 478 7.18 -5.21 12.13
N ILE A 479 6.44 -5.98 12.90
CA ILE A 479 6.97 -7.15 13.63
C ILE A 479 6.21 -8.39 13.17
N VAL A 480 6.90 -9.39 12.63
CA VAL A 480 6.35 -10.66 12.18
C VAL A 480 6.80 -11.77 13.12
N ASN A 481 5.89 -12.26 13.96
CA ASN A 481 6.13 -13.38 14.88
C ASN A 481 5.60 -14.72 14.32
N GLY A 482 4.62 -14.64 13.40
CA GLY A 482 4.00 -15.83 12.79
C GLY A 482 4.94 -16.57 11.84
N THR A 483 4.72 -17.87 11.67
CA THR A 483 5.43 -18.72 10.71
C THR A 483 4.76 -18.67 9.33
N ASN A 484 5.56 -18.92 8.27
CA ASN A 484 5.08 -18.95 6.88
C ASN A 484 4.31 -17.68 6.44
N VAL A 485 4.67 -16.52 6.98
CA VAL A 485 4.12 -15.24 6.53
C VAL A 485 4.76 -14.86 5.21
N THR A 486 3.95 -14.37 4.27
CA THR A 486 4.43 -13.92 2.95
C THR A 486 4.14 -12.43 2.79
N GLY A 487 5.18 -11.64 2.53
CA GLY A 487 5.11 -10.23 2.19
C GLY A 487 5.27 -10.00 0.68
N TYR A 488 4.43 -9.11 0.12
CA TYR A 488 4.56 -8.54 -1.21
C TYR A 488 4.45 -7.02 -1.11
N GLY A 489 5.53 -6.30 -1.40
CA GLY A 489 5.50 -4.84 -1.34
C GLY A 489 5.41 -4.31 0.09
N LEU A 490 6.46 -4.50 0.86
CA LEU A 490 6.61 -3.90 2.18
C LEU A 490 7.39 -2.60 2.05
N PHE A 491 6.71 -1.48 2.24
CA PHE A 491 7.28 -0.15 2.35
C PHE A 491 7.24 0.28 3.81
N VAL A 492 8.39 0.45 4.47
CA VAL A 492 8.42 0.75 5.92
C VAL A 492 9.48 1.80 6.19
N GLU A 493 9.09 2.99 6.65
CA GLU A 493 9.93 4.17 6.57
C GLU A 493 10.01 4.98 7.87
N HIS A 494 11.22 5.46 8.16
CA HIS A 494 11.58 6.46 9.17
C HIS A 494 11.37 6.05 10.63
N TYR A 495 11.22 4.78 10.95
CA TYR A 495 11.11 4.32 12.33
C TYR A 495 12.42 4.49 13.09
N GLN A 496 12.32 4.74 14.38
CA GLN A 496 13.46 5.11 15.22
C GLN A 496 14.35 3.93 15.63
N GLN A 497 13.89 2.69 15.39
CA GLN A 497 14.66 1.46 15.56
C GLN A 497 14.63 0.65 14.26
N TYR A 498 14.38 -0.67 14.33
CA TYR A 498 14.21 -1.46 13.11
C TYR A 498 12.93 -1.08 12.39
N GLU A 499 12.98 -0.96 11.06
CA GLU A 499 11.77 -0.84 10.27
C GLU A 499 10.97 -2.14 10.30
N VAL A 500 11.66 -3.28 10.12
CA VAL A 500 11.06 -4.61 10.18
C VAL A 500 11.86 -5.52 11.11
N ILE A 501 11.13 -6.26 11.97
CA ILE A 501 11.66 -7.39 12.74
C ILE A 501 10.92 -8.66 12.32
N TRP A 502 11.65 -9.66 11.83
CA TRP A 502 11.09 -10.93 11.39
C TRP A 502 11.54 -12.07 12.32
N ASN A 503 10.62 -12.56 13.15
CA ASN A 503 10.86 -13.60 14.17
C ASN A 503 10.36 -14.98 13.74
N GLY A 504 9.47 -15.06 12.73
CA GLY A 504 8.84 -16.30 12.30
C GLY A 504 9.69 -17.10 11.31
N ASN A 505 9.64 -18.42 11.39
CA ASN A 505 10.27 -19.32 10.43
C ASN A 505 9.42 -19.48 9.15
N GLY A 506 10.07 -19.86 8.03
CA GLY A 506 9.39 -20.09 6.75
C GLY A 506 8.86 -18.83 6.09
N GLY A 507 9.26 -17.66 6.56
CA GLY A 507 8.86 -16.37 6.01
C GLY A 507 9.41 -16.15 4.60
N THR A 508 8.65 -15.40 3.81
CA THR A 508 9.08 -14.93 2.48
C THR A 508 8.71 -13.46 2.34
N ASP A 509 9.67 -12.63 1.94
CA ASP A 509 9.44 -11.23 1.60
C ASP A 509 9.87 -10.96 0.15
N ILE A 510 8.95 -10.47 -0.66
CA ILE A 510 9.16 -10.14 -2.07
C ILE A 510 8.92 -8.65 -2.23
N PHE A 511 10.01 -7.94 -2.34
CA PHE A 511 10.13 -6.50 -2.35
C PHE A 511 9.96 -5.86 -0.96
N PHE A 512 11.06 -5.39 -0.44
CA PHE A 512 11.12 -4.46 0.69
C PHE A 512 11.77 -3.15 0.26
N GLN A 513 11.19 -2.05 0.74
CA GLN A 513 11.77 -0.72 0.60
C GLN A 513 11.65 0.01 1.93
N ASN A 514 12.70 0.72 2.31
CA ASN A 514 12.65 1.66 3.40
C ASN A 514 13.43 2.93 3.09
N GLU A 515 13.08 3.97 3.81
CA GLU A 515 13.92 5.12 4.04
C GLU A 515 14.22 5.19 5.54
N MET A 516 15.52 5.20 5.91
CA MET A 516 15.93 5.32 7.31
C MET A 516 15.47 6.67 7.88
N PRO A 517 15.29 6.83 9.21
CA PRO A 517 14.85 8.11 9.77
C PRO A 517 15.81 9.23 9.38
N TYR A 518 15.28 10.34 8.88
CA TYR A 518 16.06 11.50 8.42
C TYR A 518 16.56 12.37 9.57
N ASP A 519 15.89 12.30 10.73
CA ASP A 519 15.94 13.24 11.83
C ASP A 519 16.66 12.80 13.12
N PRO A 520 17.57 11.79 13.16
CA PRO A 520 18.34 11.51 14.36
C PRO A 520 19.18 12.74 14.75
N PRO A 521 19.05 13.26 15.98
CA PRO A 521 19.74 14.49 16.38
C PRO A 521 21.24 14.30 16.61
N SER A 522 21.70 13.09 16.78
CA SER A 522 23.10 12.70 16.92
C SER A 522 23.26 11.19 16.78
N GLN A 523 24.47 10.72 16.45
CA GLN A 523 24.78 9.29 16.46
C GLN A 523 24.49 8.65 17.82
N ALA A 524 24.82 9.32 18.92
CA ALA A 524 24.58 8.79 20.27
C ALA A 524 23.09 8.61 20.61
N ALA A 525 22.21 9.34 19.94
CA ALA A 525 20.75 9.19 20.10
C ALA A 525 20.18 8.06 19.22
N TRP A 526 20.97 7.55 18.29
CA TRP A 526 20.53 6.51 17.34
C TRP A 526 21.60 5.41 17.21
N MET A 527 21.63 4.56 18.23
CA MET A 527 22.54 3.41 18.36
C MET A 527 21.74 2.15 18.67
N GLU A 528 22.00 1.05 17.99
CA GLU A 528 21.41 -0.26 18.35
C GLU A 528 21.96 -0.75 19.70
N ALA A 529 23.29 -0.63 19.87
CA ALA A 529 23.99 -1.02 21.09
C ALA A 529 25.30 -0.20 21.22
N PRO A 530 25.96 -0.21 22.39
CA PRO A 530 27.27 0.42 22.53
C PRO A 530 28.26 -0.09 21.48
N GLY A 531 28.72 0.81 20.59
CA GLY A 531 29.65 0.50 19.50
C GLY A 531 29.00 -0.05 18.22
N ILE A 532 27.68 -0.08 18.13
CA ILE A 532 26.94 -0.42 16.90
C ILE A 532 26.14 0.80 16.49
N ASP A 533 26.55 1.46 15.43
CA ASP A 533 25.95 2.69 14.92
C ASP A 533 24.63 2.41 14.19
N GLY A 534 23.59 3.13 14.56
CA GLY A 534 22.26 3.07 13.95
C GLY A 534 21.54 1.74 14.18
N TRP A 535 20.40 1.60 13.54
CA TRP A 535 19.58 0.40 13.51
C TRP A 535 19.49 -0.11 12.07
N ALA A 536 19.55 -1.42 11.89
CA ALA A 536 19.31 -1.98 10.55
C ALA A 536 17.85 -1.75 10.15
N ALA A 537 17.60 -1.57 8.85
CA ALA A 537 16.24 -1.45 8.35
C ALA A 537 15.46 -2.77 8.54
N PHE A 538 16.07 -3.89 8.21
CA PHE A 538 15.42 -5.20 8.28
C PHE A 538 16.25 -6.18 9.14
N LYS A 539 15.61 -6.69 10.17
CA LYS A 539 16.20 -7.67 11.10
C LYS A 539 15.48 -9.01 11.00
N VAL A 540 16.16 -10.05 10.57
CA VAL A 540 15.72 -11.43 10.79
C VAL A 540 16.32 -11.91 12.11
N ALA A 541 15.49 -12.39 13.03
CA ALA A 541 15.92 -12.77 14.37
C ALA A 541 16.87 -13.98 14.36
N ASN A 542 17.80 -14.02 15.29
CA ASN A 542 18.88 -15.03 15.35
C ASN A 542 18.40 -16.50 15.49
N ASN A 543 17.17 -16.70 15.95
CA ASN A 543 16.55 -18.02 16.08
C ASN A 543 15.83 -18.50 14.80
N VAL A 544 15.74 -17.65 13.78
CA VAL A 544 15.12 -18.00 12.49
C VAL A 544 16.10 -18.85 11.68
N THR A 545 15.63 -19.99 11.22
CA THR A 545 16.42 -20.96 10.45
C THR A 545 15.96 -21.09 8.98
N SER A 546 14.85 -20.45 8.62
CA SER A 546 14.27 -20.48 7.28
C SER A 546 13.59 -19.15 6.99
N PHE A 547 14.12 -18.43 6.00
CA PHE A 547 13.59 -17.16 5.49
C PHE A 547 14.02 -16.97 4.03
N LYS A 548 13.22 -16.30 3.23
CA LYS A 548 13.54 -15.89 1.87
C LYS A 548 13.24 -14.41 1.67
N GLY A 549 14.17 -13.67 1.10
CA GLY A 549 14.00 -12.26 0.72
C GLY A 549 14.45 -12.03 -0.72
N TYR A 550 13.69 -11.20 -1.46
CA TYR A 550 13.96 -10.90 -2.86
C TYR A 550 13.71 -9.43 -3.16
N GLY A 551 14.72 -8.75 -3.77
CA GLY A 551 14.61 -7.35 -4.13
C GLY A 551 14.45 -6.43 -2.93
N ILE A 552 15.39 -6.46 -2.01
CA ILE A 552 15.34 -5.76 -0.72
C ILE A 552 16.21 -4.51 -0.80
N GLY A 553 15.60 -3.31 -0.71
CA GLY A 553 16.25 -2.02 -0.80
C GLY A 553 16.20 -1.21 0.49
N SER A 554 17.29 -0.54 0.82
CA SER A 554 17.36 0.41 1.94
C SER A 554 18.02 1.72 1.51
N TYR A 555 17.34 2.81 1.83
CA TYR A 555 17.71 4.17 1.44
C TYR A 555 18.01 5.01 2.68
N SER A 556 18.93 5.93 2.59
CA SER A 556 19.29 6.83 3.68
C SER A 556 19.46 8.27 3.21
N PHE A 557 19.00 9.22 4.02
CA PHE A 557 19.22 10.64 3.87
C PHE A 557 19.12 11.30 5.25
N PHE A 558 20.27 11.67 5.84
CA PHE A 558 20.27 12.31 7.16
C PHE A 558 20.40 13.83 6.98
N ASP A 559 19.40 14.59 7.41
CA ASP A 559 19.23 16.01 7.08
C ASP A 559 19.54 16.99 8.23
N GLN A 560 19.86 16.47 9.42
CA GLN A 560 20.11 17.31 10.61
C GLN A 560 21.51 17.95 10.63
N GLY A 561 22.29 17.81 9.57
CA GLY A 561 23.65 18.40 9.46
C GLY A 561 24.69 17.74 10.34
N VAL A 562 24.41 16.56 10.88
CA VAL A 562 25.34 15.73 11.68
C VAL A 562 25.62 14.40 10.96
N ASN A 563 26.83 13.89 11.11
CA ASN A 563 27.17 12.58 10.54
C ASN A 563 26.47 11.48 11.32
N ILE A 564 25.54 10.80 10.67
CA ILE A 564 24.79 9.66 11.18
C ILE A 564 25.11 8.45 10.30
N PHE A 565 25.45 7.33 10.94
CA PHE A 565 25.73 6.08 10.23
C PHE A 565 24.85 4.94 10.76
N ALA A 566 24.47 4.05 9.86
CA ALA A 566 23.98 2.72 10.20
C ALA A 566 25.08 1.69 9.89
N ALA A 567 25.37 0.80 10.82
CA ALA A 567 26.39 -0.22 10.64
C ALA A 567 26.03 -1.18 9.49
N ASN A 568 24.76 -1.55 9.37
CA ASN A 568 24.22 -2.41 8.31
C ASN A 568 22.82 -1.93 7.91
N ALA A 569 22.44 -2.16 6.64
CA ALA A 569 21.04 -2.04 6.24
C ALA A 569 20.23 -3.27 6.66
N PHE A 570 20.83 -4.45 6.53
CA PHE A 570 20.17 -5.73 6.80
C PHE A 570 20.97 -6.56 7.79
N GLU A 571 20.27 -7.15 8.76
CA GLU A 571 20.83 -8.06 9.75
C GLU A 571 20.07 -9.37 9.75
N VAL A 572 20.76 -10.46 9.48
CA VAL A 572 20.17 -11.79 9.37
C VAL A 572 21.07 -12.86 9.99
N PRO A 573 20.53 -14.01 10.42
CA PRO A 573 21.35 -15.10 10.94
C PRO A 573 22.31 -15.63 9.89
N ASN A 574 23.59 -15.78 10.23
CA ASN A 574 24.59 -16.42 9.35
C ASN A 574 24.29 -17.91 9.09
N ALA A 575 23.41 -18.51 9.88
CA ALA A 575 23.01 -19.91 9.76
C ALA A 575 21.83 -20.14 8.79
N LEU A 576 21.33 -19.10 8.15
CA LEU A 576 20.34 -19.25 7.09
C LEU A 576 20.89 -20.09 5.93
N PRO A 577 20.04 -20.83 5.21
CA PRO A 577 20.48 -21.53 4.00
C PRO A 577 21.10 -20.57 2.99
N PRO A 578 22.04 -21.03 2.15
CA PRO A 578 22.57 -20.23 1.03
C PRO A 578 21.45 -19.64 0.16
N GLU A 579 21.67 -18.46 -0.37
CA GLU A 579 20.70 -17.74 -1.22
C GLU A 579 19.36 -17.49 -0.51
N SER A 580 19.39 -17.23 0.78
CA SER A 580 18.19 -16.84 1.54
C SER A 580 17.73 -15.43 1.21
N LEU A 581 18.66 -14.53 0.99
CA LEU A 581 18.40 -13.17 0.53
C LEU A 581 18.99 -12.99 -0.88
N ASN A 582 18.23 -12.37 -1.77
CA ASN A 582 18.63 -12.15 -3.15
C ASN A 582 18.34 -10.69 -3.55
N ASP A 583 19.28 -10.09 -4.30
CA ASP A 583 19.14 -8.77 -4.88
C ASP A 583 18.92 -7.68 -3.81
N LEU A 584 19.93 -7.50 -2.95
CA LEU A 584 19.94 -6.48 -1.90
C LEU A 584 20.65 -5.23 -2.41
N LEU A 585 20.13 -4.05 -2.03
CA LEU A 585 20.79 -2.79 -2.35
C LEU A 585 20.65 -1.76 -1.22
N THR A 586 21.62 -0.83 -1.21
CA THR A 586 21.55 0.40 -0.40
C THR A 586 21.88 1.61 -1.27
N ILE A 587 21.23 2.74 -0.96
CA ILE A 587 21.45 4.00 -1.65
C ILE A 587 21.48 5.14 -0.64
N PHE A 588 22.39 6.08 -0.82
CA PHE A 588 22.30 7.38 -0.18
C PHE A 588 21.57 8.34 -1.12
N LEU A 589 20.41 8.80 -0.70
CA LEU A 589 19.58 9.71 -1.47
C LEU A 589 20.15 11.12 -1.43
N SER A 590 20.21 11.80 -2.59
CA SER A 590 20.57 13.20 -2.69
C SER A 590 22.08 13.50 -2.54
N THR A 591 22.49 14.62 -3.14
CA THR A 591 23.85 15.18 -3.04
C THR A 591 24.04 16.08 -1.83
N SER A 592 23.04 16.16 -0.94
CA SER A 592 23.08 16.88 0.33
C SER A 592 22.90 15.91 1.51
N GLY A 593 23.00 16.40 2.74
CA GLY A 593 22.96 15.54 3.93
C GLY A 593 24.34 15.08 4.37
N SER A 594 24.40 14.07 5.24
CA SER A 594 25.66 13.57 5.79
C SER A 594 25.52 12.14 6.34
N GLY A 595 26.63 11.38 6.41
CA GLY A 595 26.63 10.01 6.91
C GLY A 595 26.24 8.98 5.86
N GLY A 596 25.49 7.96 6.24
CA GLY A 596 25.00 6.89 5.37
C GLY A 596 25.03 5.50 5.99
N ILE A 597 24.89 4.48 5.16
CA ILE A 597 24.93 3.06 5.52
C ILE A 597 26.34 2.51 5.25
N LEU A 598 26.94 1.83 6.23
CA LEU A 598 28.32 1.35 6.12
C LEU A 598 28.42 0.00 5.41
N ASN A 599 27.43 -0.86 5.54
CA ASN A 599 27.40 -2.17 4.89
C ASN A 599 25.97 -2.53 4.46
N VAL A 600 25.85 -3.28 3.38
CA VAL A 600 24.55 -3.77 2.92
C VAL A 600 24.00 -4.79 3.91
N VAL A 601 24.74 -5.87 4.21
CA VAL A 601 24.27 -6.94 5.11
C VAL A 601 25.42 -7.48 5.94
N ASN A 602 25.26 -7.56 7.27
CA ASN A 602 26.18 -8.22 8.20
C ASN A 602 27.68 -7.91 7.95
N GLY A 603 28.02 -6.66 7.72
CA GLY A 603 29.41 -6.23 7.45
C GLY A 603 29.89 -6.46 6.01
N ILE A 604 29.00 -6.79 5.08
CA ILE A 604 29.29 -7.10 3.67
C ILE A 604 28.61 -6.09 2.74
N GLY A 605 29.18 -5.87 1.55
CA GLY A 605 28.64 -5.11 0.43
C GLY A 605 29.27 -3.73 0.27
N GLY A 606 29.84 -3.14 1.32
CA GLY A 606 30.40 -1.81 1.28
C GLY A 606 29.38 -0.71 1.60
N SER A 607 29.84 0.55 1.53
CA SER A 607 29.09 1.69 2.03
C SER A 607 28.35 2.48 0.95
N SER A 608 27.15 2.91 1.24
CA SER A 608 26.40 3.95 0.53
C SER A 608 26.28 5.18 1.42
N THR A 609 26.98 6.24 1.07
CA THR A 609 27.12 7.45 1.88
C THR A 609 27.07 8.69 1.02
N ILE A 610 27.13 9.86 1.63
CA ILE A 610 27.27 11.15 0.92
C ILE A 610 28.48 11.20 -0.03
N ALA A 611 29.43 10.28 0.09
CA ALA A 611 30.58 10.22 -0.81
C ALA A 611 30.25 9.57 -2.17
N ASN A 612 29.16 8.80 -2.25
CA ASN A 612 28.67 8.14 -3.48
C ASN A 612 27.14 8.23 -3.60
N PRO A 613 26.59 9.47 -3.62
CA PRO A 613 25.14 9.67 -3.64
C PRO A 613 24.53 9.09 -4.92
N ASP A 614 23.26 8.69 -4.83
CA ASP A 614 22.44 8.15 -5.93
C ASP A 614 23.09 6.95 -6.66
N THR A 615 24.06 6.29 -6.00
CA THR A 615 24.78 5.14 -6.55
C THR A 615 24.43 3.89 -5.77
N PRO A 616 23.81 2.88 -6.41
CA PRO A 616 23.49 1.62 -5.75
C PRO A 616 24.75 0.87 -5.27
N VAL A 617 24.74 0.40 -4.04
CA VAL A 617 25.70 -0.56 -3.48
C VAL A 617 24.94 -1.86 -3.26
N THR A 618 25.38 -2.95 -3.89
CA THR A 618 24.57 -4.16 -4.04
C THR A 618 25.25 -5.41 -3.48
N VAL A 619 24.43 -6.34 -3.00
CA VAL A 619 24.79 -7.74 -2.70
C VAL A 619 23.78 -8.64 -3.39
N VAL A 620 24.24 -9.44 -4.36
CA VAL A 620 23.37 -10.25 -5.21
C VAL A 620 22.74 -11.41 -4.43
N SER A 621 23.45 -12.00 -3.49
CA SER A 621 22.94 -13.11 -2.68
C SER A 621 23.63 -13.18 -1.31
N TYR A 622 22.89 -13.54 -0.29
CA TYR A 622 23.38 -13.71 1.08
C TYR A 622 22.52 -14.74 1.86
N PRO A 623 23.08 -15.53 2.79
CA PRO A 623 24.47 -15.98 2.86
C PRO A 623 24.83 -16.82 1.68
#